data_407afca8f9f906cb079a16753f7bffe4
#
_entry.id   407afca8f9f906cb079a16753f7bffe4
#
_cell.length_a   1.000
_cell.length_b   1.000
_cell.length_c   1.000
_cell.angle_alpha   90.00
_cell.angle_beta   90.00
_cell.angle_gamma   90.00
#
_symmetry.space_group_name_H-M   'P 1'
#
loop_
_entity.id
_entity.type
_entity.pdbx_description
1 polymer ?
#
loop_
_entity_poly.entity_id
_entity_poly.type
_entity_poly.pdbx_seq_one_letter_code
_entity_poly.pdbx_strand_id
1 'polypeptide(L)'
;LHCVTRRQRQMCIRDSQTVIKLIERNTIEIAPLAYMRGRTLNNAFIILDEAQNTTREQMKMFLTRIGFGSTAIVTGDVSQIDLPKGVISGLKHAQKILKGLSDISFTTFSSEDVVRHPIVQKIVEAYDTVEKTEE
;
A
#
# COMPACT_ATOMS: atom_id res chain seq x y z
N LEU A 1 5.18 2.35 -11.58
CA LEU A 1 6.61 2.70 -11.60
C LEU A 1 7.08 2.88 -10.17
N HIS A 2 7.78 1.87 -9.64
CA HIS A 2 8.37 1.98 -8.32
C HIS A 2 9.62 2.87 -8.39
N CYS A 3 9.53 4.09 -7.88
CA CYS A 3 10.69 4.92 -7.63
C CYS A 3 11.35 4.47 -6.31
N VAL A 4 12.25 3.50 -6.39
CA VAL A 4 13.01 3.02 -5.23
C VAL A 4 14.10 4.04 -4.91
N THR A 5 14.01 4.69 -3.76
CA THR A 5 15.03 5.65 -3.31
C THR A 5 16.38 4.96 -3.07
N ARG A 6 17.50 5.71 -3.19
CA ARG A 6 18.87 5.19 -3.07
C ARG A 6 19.14 4.44 -1.74
N ARG A 7 18.43 4.82 -0.66
CA ARG A 7 18.52 4.15 0.65
C ARG A 7 17.75 2.82 0.69
N GLN A 8 16.60 2.77 0.05
CA GLN A 8 15.87 1.51 -0.17
C GLN A 8 16.67 0.57 -1.07
N ARG A 9 17.36 1.10 -2.09
CA ARG A 9 18.34 0.31 -2.87
C ARG A 9 19.47 -0.26 -2.01
N GLN A 10 20.01 0.48 -1.04
CA GLN A 10 21.09 -0.04 -0.17
C GLN A 10 20.60 -1.07 0.84
N MET A 11 19.38 -0.92 1.39
CA MET A 11 18.76 -1.95 2.22
C MET A 11 18.36 -3.19 1.39
N CYS A 12 17.84 -3.00 0.19
CA CYS A 12 17.52 -4.09 -0.74
C CYS A 12 18.78 -4.75 -1.35
N ILE A 13 19.88 -4.02 -1.54
CA ILE A 13 21.09 -4.56 -2.18
C ILE A 13 21.81 -5.59 -1.31
N ARG A 14 21.77 -5.48 0.01
CA ARG A 14 22.36 -6.51 0.90
C ARG A 14 21.65 -7.86 0.79
N ASP A 15 20.35 -7.83 0.52
CA ASP A 15 19.51 -9.03 0.40
C ASP A 15 19.01 -9.28 -1.03
N SER A 16 19.41 -8.46 -2.00
CA SER A 16 18.90 -8.53 -3.37
C SER A 16 19.10 -9.90 -4.01
N GLN A 17 20.26 -10.54 -3.78
CA GLN A 17 20.52 -11.88 -4.29
C GLN A 17 19.60 -12.94 -3.63
N THR A 18 19.31 -12.77 -2.36
CA THR A 18 18.38 -13.64 -1.62
C THR A 18 16.96 -13.45 -2.13
N VAL A 19 16.52 -12.20 -2.31
CA VAL A 19 15.18 -11.87 -2.84
C VAL A 19 15.03 -12.40 -4.26
N ILE A 20 16.02 -12.20 -5.14
CA ILE A 20 15.99 -12.73 -6.51
C ILE A 20 15.83 -14.25 -6.50
N LYS A 21 16.62 -14.96 -5.69
CA LYS A 21 16.50 -16.42 -5.54
C LYS A 21 15.13 -16.87 -5.03
N LEU A 22 14.51 -16.09 -4.14
CA LEU A 22 13.18 -16.40 -3.63
C LEU A 22 12.08 -16.15 -4.69
N ILE A 23 12.25 -15.15 -5.54
CA ILE A 23 11.38 -14.91 -6.69
C ILE A 23 11.54 -16.03 -7.72
N GLU A 24 12.78 -16.41 -8.07
CA GLU A 24 13.07 -17.50 -8.99
C GLU A 24 12.49 -18.85 -8.52
N ARG A 25 12.43 -19.06 -7.20
CA ARG A 25 11.84 -20.26 -6.57
C ARG A 25 10.33 -20.16 -6.37
N ASN A 26 9.68 -19.09 -6.85
CA ASN A 26 8.27 -18.78 -6.62
C ASN A 26 7.87 -18.73 -5.13
N THR A 27 8.82 -18.45 -4.24
CA THR A 27 8.55 -18.21 -2.81
C THR A 27 8.00 -16.81 -2.60
N ILE A 28 8.49 -15.84 -3.40
CA ILE A 28 7.96 -14.48 -3.46
C ILE A 28 7.38 -14.27 -4.85
N GLU A 29 6.12 -13.84 -4.90
CA GLU A 29 5.45 -13.44 -6.12
C GLU A 29 5.18 -11.93 -6.07
N ILE A 30 5.53 -11.21 -7.14
CA ILE A 30 5.19 -9.80 -7.34
C ILE A 30 4.23 -9.74 -8.51
N ALA A 31 3.00 -9.35 -8.26
CA ALA A 31 1.96 -9.30 -9.29
C ALA A 31 1.11 -8.04 -9.18
N PRO A 32 0.66 -7.47 -10.31
CA PRO A 32 -0.34 -6.43 -10.30
C PRO A 32 -1.67 -6.92 -9.71
N LEU A 33 -2.39 -6.03 -9.04
CA LEU A 33 -3.66 -6.35 -8.40
C LEU A 33 -4.69 -6.99 -9.38
N ALA A 34 -4.66 -6.61 -10.64
CA ALA A 34 -5.55 -7.17 -11.66
C ALA A 34 -5.41 -8.69 -11.83
N TYR A 35 -4.22 -9.25 -11.59
CA TYR A 35 -3.94 -10.68 -11.71
C TYR A 35 -4.42 -11.51 -10.50
N MET A 36 -4.94 -10.85 -9.46
CA MET A 36 -5.51 -11.53 -8.30
C MET A 36 -6.94 -12.02 -8.53
N ARG A 37 -7.58 -11.57 -9.60
CA ARG A 37 -8.96 -11.98 -9.94
C ARG A 37 -9.02 -13.50 -10.21
N GLY A 38 -9.98 -14.19 -9.57
CA GLY A 38 -10.16 -15.64 -9.71
C GLY A 38 -9.17 -16.50 -8.93
N ARG A 39 -8.28 -15.92 -8.17
CA ARG A 39 -7.32 -16.63 -7.30
C ARG A 39 -7.80 -16.63 -5.85
N THR A 40 -7.40 -17.63 -5.08
CA THR A 40 -7.50 -17.64 -3.61
C THR A 40 -6.09 -17.81 -3.06
N LEU A 41 -5.70 -16.91 -2.17
CA LEU A 41 -4.35 -16.86 -1.61
C LEU A 41 -4.38 -17.56 -0.25
N ASN A 42 -4.01 -18.85 -0.24
CA ASN A 42 -3.94 -19.65 0.98
C ASN A 42 -2.50 -19.76 1.48
N ASN A 43 -2.33 -19.83 2.81
CA ASN A 43 -1.04 -20.00 3.48
C ASN A 43 0.01 -18.99 2.97
N ALA A 44 -0.40 -17.74 2.81
CA ALA A 44 0.42 -16.69 2.22
C ALA A 44 0.53 -15.47 3.13
N PHE A 45 1.67 -14.81 3.07
CA PHE A 45 1.85 -13.46 3.60
C PHE A 45 1.68 -12.47 2.45
N ILE A 46 0.68 -11.63 2.52
CA ILE A 46 0.23 -10.80 1.40
C ILE A 46 0.42 -9.33 1.77
N ILE A 47 1.06 -8.57 0.89
CA ILE A 47 1.22 -7.12 1.05
C ILE A 47 0.56 -6.44 -0.14
N LEU A 48 -0.44 -5.59 0.13
CA LEU A 48 -1.01 -4.66 -0.85
C LEU A 48 -0.49 -3.26 -0.54
N ASP A 49 0.38 -2.78 -1.42
CA ASP A 49 0.97 -1.45 -1.30
C ASP A 49 0.22 -0.41 -2.15
N GLU A 50 0.32 0.88 -1.81
CA GLU A 50 -0.37 2.00 -2.49
C GLU A 50 -1.90 1.81 -2.59
N ALA A 51 -2.49 1.22 -1.57
CA ALA A 51 -3.89 0.80 -1.57
C ALA A 51 -4.88 1.97 -1.64
N GLN A 52 -4.47 3.21 -1.33
CA GLN A 52 -5.29 4.40 -1.50
C GLN A 52 -5.71 4.63 -2.95
N ASN A 53 -4.92 4.12 -3.92
CA ASN A 53 -5.17 4.23 -5.35
C ASN A 53 -6.03 3.09 -5.92
N THR A 54 -6.58 2.23 -5.06
CA THR A 54 -7.56 1.22 -5.47
C THR A 54 -8.97 1.79 -5.48
N THR A 55 -9.82 1.31 -6.40
CA THR A 55 -11.26 1.55 -6.31
C THR A 55 -11.89 0.66 -5.25
N ARG A 56 -13.15 0.94 -4.88
CA ARG A 56 -13.91 0.11 -3.93
C ARG A 56 -14.03 -1.35 -4.40
N GLU A 57 -14.26 -1.54 -5.69
CA GLU A 57 -14.41 -2.84 -6.32
C GLU A 57 -13.08 -3.61 -6.30
N GLN A 58 -11.98 -2.94 -6.58
CA GLN A 58 -10.64 -3.52 -6.52
C GLN A 58 -10.25 -3.93 -5.11
N MET A 59 -10.50 -3.07 -4.12
CA MET A 59 -10.25 -3.38 -2.70
C MET A 59 -11.11 -4.56 -2.24
N LYS A 60 -12.40 -4.57 -2.54
CA LYS A 60 -13.30 -5.68 -2.22
C LYS A 60 -12.83 -6.98 -2.89
N MET A 61 -12.46 -6.90 -4.17
CA MET A 61 -11.93 -8.05 -4.91
C MET A 61 -10.69 -8.62 -4.22
N PHE A 62 -9.74 -7.77 -3.83
CA PHE A 62 -8.51 -8.18 -3.15
C PHE A 62 -8.81 -8.86 -1.79
N LEU A 63 -9.56 -8.18 -0.93
CA LEU A 63 -9.87 -8.68 0.42
C LEU A 63 -10.59 -10.02 0.39
N THR A 64 -11.43 -10.28 -0.62
CA THR A 64 -12.13 -11.55 -0.80
C THR A 64 -11.26 -12.66 -1.40
N ARG A 65 -9.99 -12.40 -1.70
CA ARG A 65 -9.02 -13.42 -2.17
C ARG A 65 -8.18 -13.99 -1.04
N ILE A 66 -8.19 -13.37 0.12
CA ILE A 66 -7.46 -13.85 1.30
C ILE A 66 -8.08 -15.18 1.74
N GLY A 67 -7.29 -16.23 1.68
CA GLY A 67 -7.70 -17.58 2.01
C GLY A 67 -7.21 -18.04 3.39
N PHE A 68 -7.44 -19.30 3.69
CA PHE A 68 -7.07 -19.89 4.98
C PHE A 68 -5.56 -19.84 5.21
N GLY A 69 -5.18 -19.59 6.49
CA GLY A 69 -3.78 -19.55 6.91
C GLY A 69 -2.99 -18.35 6.35
N SER A 70 -3.67 -17.35 5.76
CA SER A 70 -3.01 -16.18 5.21
C SER A 70 -3.14 -14.97 6.12
N THR A 71 -2.09 -14.13 6.10
CA THR A 71 -2.05 -12.82 6.74
C THR A 71 -1.91 -11.76 5.66
N ALA A 72 -2.75 -10.74 5.70
CA ALA A 72 -2.67 -9.62 4.75
C ALA A 72 -2.34 -8.32 5.46
N ILE A 73 -1.41 -7.57 4.88
CA ILE A 73 -1.07 -6.20 5.25
C ILE A 73 -1.45 -5.30 4.09
N VAL A 74 -2.24 -4.28 4.38
CA VAL A 74 -2.66 -3.26 3.40
C VAL A 74 -2.04 -1.95 3.81
N THR A 75 -1.19 -1.38 2.96
CA THR A 75 -0.52 -0.10 3.20
C THR A 75 -1.01 0.96 2.23
N GLY A 76 -1.01 2.20 2.64
CA GLY A 76 -1.38 3.31 1.78
C GLY A 76 -1.48 4.64 2.53
N ASP A 77 -1.30 5.72 1.79
CA ASP A 77 -1.40 7.08 2.29
C ASP A 77 -2.68 7.73 1.78
N VAL A 78 -3.64 7.93 2.67
CA VAL A 78 -4.95 8.51 2.32
C VAL A 78 -4.88 9.99 1.93
N SER A 79 -3.74 10.66 2.13
CA SER A 79 -3.50 12.03 1.65
C SER A 79 -3.03 12.06 0.19
N GLN A 80 -2.46 10.97 -0.32
CA GLN A 80 -1.89 10.85 -1.66
C GLN A 80 -2.78 10.01 -2.59
N ILE A 81 -4.04 10.39 -2.74
CA ILE A 81 -4.98 9.68 -3.60
C ILE A 81 -4.88 10.22 -5.02
N ASP A 82 -4.42 9.38 -5.95
CA ASP A 82 -4.31 9.68 -7.39
C ASP A 82 -5.41 8.94 -8.18
N LEU A 83 -6.65 9.17 -7.81
CA LEU A 83 -7.82 8.62 -8.48
C LEU A 83 -8.57 9.72 -9.24
N PRO A 84 -9.26 9.39 -10.34
CA PRO A 84 -10.10 10.35 -11.06
C PRO A 84 -11.12 11.03 -10.14
N LYS A 85 -11.45 12.29 -10.42
CA LYS A 85 -12.44 13.05 -9.66
C LYS A 85 -13.76 12.26 -9.54
N GLY A 86 -14.28 12.15 -8.32
CA GLY A 86 -15.52 11.42 -8.02
C GLY A 86 -15.34 9.93 -7.72
N VAL A 87 -14.14 9.36 -7.87
CA VAL A 87 -13.86 7.98 -7.48
C VAL A 87 -13.43 7.93 -6.02
N ILE A 88 -14.16 7.13 -5.25
CA ILE A 88 -13.85 6.94 -3.81
C ILE A 88 -12.73 5.93 -3.67
N SER A 89 -11.69 6.28 -2.92
CA SER A 89 -10.61 5.36 -2.57
C SER A 89 -11.13 4.12 -1.85
N GLY A 90 -10.71 2.96 -2.36
CA GLY A 90 -11.02 1.66 -1.77
C GLY A 90 -10.50 1.52 -0.35
N LEU A 91 -9.30 2.06 -0.06
CA LEU A 91 -8.72 2.07 1.28
C LEU A 91 -9.59 2.88 2.27
N LYS A 92 -9.96 4.13 1.91
CA LYS A 92 -10.86 4.95 2.74
C LYS A 92 -12.21 4.27 2.99
N HIS A 93 -12.75 3.63 1.97
CA HIS A 93 -14.01 2.90 2.08
C HIS A 93 -13.86 1.67 2.99
N ALA A 94 -12.81 0.87 2.80
CA ALA A 94 -12.52 -0.29 3.64
C ALA A 94 -12.35 0.08 5.12
N GLN A 95 -11.63 1.16 5.42
CA GLN A 95 -11.49 1.67 6.79
C GLN A 95 -12.84 1.94 7.47
N LYS A 96 -13.83 2.47 6.72
CA LYS A 96 -15.16 2.76 7.27
C LYS A 96 -15.96 1.49 7.58
N ILE A 97 -15.96 0.52 6.67
CA ILE A 97 -16.85 -0.65 6.77
C ILE A 97 -16.25 -1.79 7.61
N LEU A 98 -14.91 -1.87 7.70
CA LEU A 98 -14.23 -2.94 8.43
C LEU A 98 -13.84 -2.53 9.86
N LYS A 99 -14.06 -1.27 10.23
CA LYS A 99 -13.79 -0.78 11.58
C LYS A 99 -14.71 -1.49 12.57
N GLY A 100 -14.10 -2.18 13.53
CA GLY A 100 -14.83 -2.92 14.58
C GLY A 100 -14.89 -4.44 14.35
N LEU A 101 -14.33 -4.96 13.27
CA LEU A 101 -14.10 -6.39 13.13
C LEU A 101 -12.87 -6.80 13.97
N SER A 102 -13.03 -7.82 14.83
CA SER A 102 -12.00 -8.25 15.79
C SER A 102 -10.70 -8.71 15.14
N ASP A 103 -10.80 -9.27 13.94
CA ASP A 103 -9.67 -9.86 13.22
C ASP A 103 -8.94 -8.85 12.30
N ILE A 104 -9.37 -7.58 12.31
CA ILE A 104 -8.78 -6.52 11.51
C ILE A 104 -8.32 -5.39 12.43
N SER A 105 -7.02 -5.09 12.37
CA SER A 105 -6.42 -3.97 13.07
C SER A 105 -6.09 -2.82 12.12
N PHE A 106 -6.20 -1.60 12.61
CA PHE A 106 -5.83 -0.38 11.89
C PHE A 106 -4.76 0.35 12.67
N THR A 107 -3.63 0.59 12.01
CA THR A 107 -2.55 1.41 12.54
C THR A 107 -2.41 2.65 11.68
N THR A 108 -2.44 3.82 12.30
CA THR A 108 -2.27 5.11 11.62
C THR A 108 -0.94 5.70 12.05
N PHE A 109 -0.12 6.09 11.09
CA PHE A 109 1.10 6.83 11.32
C PHE A 109 0.82 8.33 11.29
N SER A 110 1.48 9.06 12.17
CA SER A 110 1.45 10.53 12.22
C SER A 110 2.62 11.12 11.41
N SER A 111 2.62 12.44 11.24
CA SER A 111 3.74 13.14 10.63
C SER A 111 5.07 12.96 11.37
N GLU A 112 5.00 12.69 12.67
CA GLU A 112 6.18 12.44 13.52
C GLU A 112 6.84 11.09 13.23
N ASP A 113 6.07 10.13 12.73
CA ASP A 113 6.56 8.79 12.37
C ASP A 113 7.27 8.78 11.00
N VAL A 114 7.14 9.87 10.23
CA VAL A 114 7.66 9.96 8.87
C VAL A 114 9.08 10.49 8.86
N VAL A 115 10.05 9.61 8.62
CA VAL A 115 11.45 10.01 8.43
C VAL A 115 11.66 10.44 6.98
N ARG A 116 11.72 11.75 6.75
CA ARG A 116 11.98 12.36 5.42
C ARG A 116 13.25 13.21 5.46
N HIS A 117 13.86 13.36 4.28
CA HIS A 117 14.93 14.35 4.14
C HIS A 117 14.37 15.76 4.40
N PRO A 118 15.06 16.65 5.15
CA PRO A 118 14.53 17.98 5.54
C PRO A 118 14.03 18.83 4.36
N ILE A 119 14.69 18.74 3.20
CA ILE A 119 14.24 19.45 1.99
C ILE A 119 12.90 18.92 1.47
N VAL A 120 12.67 17.61 1.55
CA VAL A 120 11.42 16.99 1.10
C VAL A 120 10.26 17.42 1.99
N GLN A 121 10.49 17.51 3.29
CA GLN A 121 9.49 18.02 4.23
C GLN A 121 9.07 19.45 3.86
N LYS A 122 10.03 20.35 3.64
CA LYS A 122 9.75 21.74 3.23
C LYS A 122 9.00 21.81 1.88
N ILE A 123 9.31 20.94 0.94
CA ILE A 123 8.62 20.88 -0.34
C ILE A 123 7.15 20.49 -0.12
N VAL A 124 6.88 19.44 0.66
CA VAL A 124 5.50 19.00 0.95
C VAL A 124 4.71 20.11 1.65
N GLU A 125 5.29 20.73 2.68
CA GLU A 125 4.64 21.85 3.40
C GLU A 125 4.31 23.03 2.46
N ALA A 126 5.17 23.32 1.50
CA ALA A 126 4.92 24.38 0.51
C ALA A 126 3.73 24.04 -0.42
N TYR A 127 3.65 22.79 -0.89
CA TYR A 127 2.50 22.34 -1.72
C TYR A 127 1.20 22.33 -0.93
N ASP A 128 1.20 21.80 0.29
CA ASP A 128 0.02 21.78 1.17
C ASP A 128 -0.52 23.19 1.49
N THR A 129 0.37 24.18 1.48
CA THR A 129 -0.02 25.57 1.75
C THR A 129 -0.75 26.18 0.53
N VAL A 130 -0.33 25.85 -0.68
CA VAL A 130 -0.94 26.34 -1.92
C VAL A 130 -2.32 25.70 -2.12
N GLU A 131 -2.43 24.39 -1.94
CA GLU A 131 -3.71 23.67 -2.10
C GLU A 131 -4.80 24.17 -1.14
N LYS A 132 -4.44 24.52 0.10
CA LYS A 132 -5.39 25.12 1.08
C LYS A 132 -5.82 26.54 0.75
N THR A 133 -5.11 27.22 -0.16
CA THR A 133 -5.42 28.59 -0.56
C THR A 133 -6.31 28.63 -1.81
N GLU A 134 -6.38 27.52 -2.56
CA GLU A 134 -7.16 27.37 -3.79
C GLU A 134 -8.55 26.71 -3.58
N GLU A 135 -8.87 26.25 -2.35
CA GLU A 135 -10.20 25.80 -1.92
C GLU A 135 -11.01 26.98 -1.30
#